data_6915a009ebb20e1b352e5f9229114429
#
_entry.id   6915a009ebb20e1b352e5f9229114429
#
_cell.length_a   1.000
_cell.length_b   1.000
_cell.length_c   1.000
_cell.angle_alpha   90.00
_cell.angle_beta   90.00
_cell.angle_gamma   90.00
#
_symmetry.space_group_name_H-M   'P 1'
#
loop_
_entity.id
_entity.type
_entity.pdbx_description
1 polymer ?
#
loop_
_entity_poly.entity_id
_entity_poly.type
_entity_poly.pdbx_seq_one_letter_code
_entity_poly.pdbx_strand_id
1 'polypeptide(L)'
;MATTRAGSGRVVEAADTGPVWSHQCSWEDLFVPTDVDAGRSGLDLGDGWTRRWTVSWRAGGDDASCSVHDLVQEPVLTSDPMRHFTWRRDQRHRPGLQFLTSTARHHGAESVEESRVLLALDFAGDVVDVVSQPLKISFATCGKRRAHTPDYLAVTRRGVWLIDVRPEPLIKESDRESFAAAAEVAVACGWRYAVAARWREHAFAGLDAMASRRRLRPDPLGLRPVLLAEAVGGRRFGELAAATGCEPVARAQLLHLLWSRQVGVDLAGPLQDRSRVMPAGEAGR
;
A
#
# COMPACT_ATOMS: atom_id res chain seq x y z
N MET A 1 35.27 -13.46 28.97
CA MET A 1 33.91 -12.97 29.34
C MET A 1 33.20 -12.61 28.05
N ALA A 2 32.34 -13.51 27.57
CA ALA A 2 31.58 -13.33 26.34
C ALA A 2 30.20 -12.76 26.69
N THR A 3 29.92 -11.58 26.20
CA THR A 3 28.61 -10.92 26.41
C THR A 3 27.66 -11.37 25.31
N THR A 4 26.78 -12.29 25.66
CA THR A 4 25.64 -12.73 24.82
C THR A 4 24.66 -11.57 24.62
N ARG A 5 24.59 -11.02 23.40
CA ARG A 5 23.50 -10.13 23.00
C ARG A 5 22.25 -10.97 22.74
N ALA A 6 21.26 -10.81 23.60
CA ALA A 6 19.92 -11.34 23.43
C ALA A 6 19.31 -10.79 22.15
N GLY A 7 18.92 -11.65 21.22
CA GLY A 7 18.12 -11.32 20.07
C GLY A 7 16.72 -10.93 20.52
N SER A 8 16.34 -9.69 20.27
CA SER A 8 14.96 -9.21 20.40
C SER A 8 14.14 -9.83 19.26
N GLY A 9 13.58 -11.01 19.51
CA GLY A 9 12.52 -11.56 18.67
C GLY A 9 11.32 -10.64 18.76
N ARG A 10 10.99 -9.99 17.65
CA ARG A 10 9.73 -9.28 17.50
C ARG A 10 8.62 -10.32 17.46
N VAL A 11 7.97 -10.51 18.61
CA VAL A 11 6.72 -11.28 18.70
C VAL A 11 5.75 -10.59 17.77
N VAL A 12 5.23 -11.32 16.78
CA VAL A 12 4.06 -10.89 16.00
C VAL A 12 2.89 -10.89 16.98
N GLU A 13 2.57 -9.72 17.53
CA GLU A 13 1.39 -9.54 18.37
C GLU A 13 0.15 -9.94 17.57
N ALA A 14 -0.76 -10.65 18.26
CA ALA A 14 -2.06 -11.03 17.75
C ALA A 14 -2.74 -9.83 17.07
N ALA A 15 -3.35 -10.06 15.92
CA ALA A 15 -3.99 -9.05 15.07
C ALA A 15 -4.67 -7.98 15.94
N ASP A 16 -4.18 -6.75 15.86
CA ASP A 16 -4.76 -5.60 16.52
C ASP A 16 -6.23 -5.47 16.05
N THR A 17 -7.16 -5.78 16.95
CA THR A 17 -8.61 -5.73 16.71
C THR A 17 -9.16 -4.32 16.95
N GLY A 18 -8.28 -3.33 17.07
CA GLY A 18 -8.66 -1.94 17.27
C GLY A 18 -9.36 -1.32 16.06
N PRO A 19 -10.03 -0.18 16.26
CA PRO A 19 -10.68 0.55 15.16
C PRO A 19 -9.65 1.06 14.16
N VAL A 20 -9.97 0.95 12.87
CA VAL A 20 -9.17 1.49 11.77
C VAL A 20 -9.87 2.73 11.21
N TRP A 21 -9.59 3.88 11.78
CA TRP A 21 -10.21 5.13 11.37
C TRP A 21 -9.70 5.59 10.00
N SER A 22 -10.59 5.65 9.03
CA SER A 22 -10.28 5.93 7.62
C SER A 22 -9.53 7.24 7.38
N HIS A 23 -9.71 8.25 8.23
CA HIS A 23 -9.03 9.56 8.12
C HIS A 23 -7.67 9.61 8.80
N GLN A 24 -7.27 8.56 9.53
CA GLN A 24 -6.00 8.49 10.27
C GLN A 24 -5.11 7.33 9.81
N CYS A 25 -5.70 6.26 9.26
CA CYS A 25 -4.97 5.07 8.86
C CYS A 25 -3.97 5.37 7.74
N SER A 26 -2.88 4.62 7.73
CA SER A 26 -1.97 4.50 6.60
C SER A 26 -2.50 3.43 5.62
N TRP A 27 -1.84 3.27 4.47
CA TRP A 27 -2.26 2.25 3.50
C TRP A 27 -2.05 0.83 4.05
N GLU A 28 -0.98 0.61 4.79
CA GLU A 28 -0.65 -0.68 5.40
C GLU A 28 -1.64 -1.11 6.48
N ASP A 29 -2.29 -0.17 7.18
CA ASP A 29 -3.31 -0.47 8.19
C ASP A 29 -4.57 -1.13 7.61
N LEU A 30 -4.75 -1.07 6.29
CA LEU A 30 -5.85 -1.71 5.58
C LEU A 30 -5.65 -3.22 5.38
N PHE A 31 -4.42 -3.70 5.61
CA PHE A 31 -4.02 -5.09 5.44
C PHE A 31 -3.74 -5.77 6.77
N VAL A 32 -3.85 -7.09 6.78
CA VAL A 32 -3.33 -7.91 7.87
C VAL A 32 -1.81 -8.04 7.66
N PRO A 33 -0.99 -7.76 8.67
CA PRO A 33 0.45 -7.90 8.56
C PRO A 33 0.85 -9.32 8.13
N THR A 34 1.78 -9.43 7.19
CA THR A 34 2.34 -10.68 6.73
C THR A 34 3.72 -10.86 7.36
N ASP A 35 4.01 -12.06 7.86
CA ASP A 35 5.35 -12.40 8.35
C ASP A 35 6.33 -12.49 7.16
N VAL A 36 7.09 -11.43 6.97
CA VAL A 36 8.08 -11.31 5.89
C VAL A 36 9.39 -12.03 6.23
N ASP A 37 9.62 -12.37 7.49
CA ASP A 37 10.84 -13.06 7.95
C ASP A 37 10.72 -14.58 7.82
N ALA A 38 9.54 -15.12 7.54
CA ALA A 38 9.31 -16.57 7.48
C ALA A 38 10.24 -17.33 6.52
N GLY A 39 10.70 -16.70 5.44
CA GLY A 39 11.67 -17.30 4.50
C GLY A 39 13.14 -16.95 4.75
N ARG A 40 13.44 -16.17 5.78
CA ARG A 40 14.76 -15.58 6.03
C ARG A 40 15.86 -16.64 6.27
N SER A 41 15.54 -17.75 6.93
CA SER A 41 16.48 -18.83 7.20
C SER A 41 16.98 -19.54 5.94
N GLY A 42 16.27 -19.44 4.82
CA GLY A 42 16.70 -19.97 3.52
C GLY A 42 17.70 -19.10 2.76
N LEU A 43 17.93 -17.86 3.22
CA LEU A 43 18.80 -16.89 2.55
C LEU A 43 20.26 -17.04 2.95
N ASP A 44 21.18 -16.82 1.99
CA ASP A 44 22.61 -16.66 2.27
C ASP A 44 22.91 -15.20 2.66
N LEU A 45 22.77 -14.93 3.96
CA LEU A 45 23.05 -13.62 4.59
C LEU A 45 24.42 -13.59 5.28
N GLY A 46 25.36 -14.46 4.91
CA GLY A 46 26.72 -14.45 5.43
C GLY A 46 27.45 -13.13 5.15
N ASP A 47 28.66 -12.97 5.73
CA ASP A 47 29.43 -11.73 5.65
C ASP A 47 29.52 -11.16 4.25
N GLY A 48 29.24 -9.86 4.12
CA GLY A 48 29.29 -9.14 2.85
C GLY A 48 28.17 -9.51 1.86
N TRP A 49 27.04 -10.07 2.31
CA TRP A 49 25.92 -10.41 1.43
C TRP A 49 25.43 -9.21 0.60
N THR A 50 25.44 -8.00 1.14
CA THR A 50 25.06 -6.77 0.42
C THR A 50 25.94 -6.48 -0.79
N ARG A 51 27.19 -6.95 -0.80
CA ARG A 51 28.09 -6.83 -1.96
C ARG A 51 27.97 -7.99 -2.95
N ARG A 52 27.43 -9.15 -2.50
CA ARG A 52 27.22 -10.33 -3.35
C ARG A 52 25.87 -10.33 -4.07
N TRP A 53 24.85 -9.73 -3.47
CA TRP A 53 23.54 -9.59 -4.10
C TRP A 53 23.55 -8.37 -4.98
N THR A 54 22.86 -8.46 -6.11
CA THR A 54 22.76 -7.38 -7.08
C THR A 54 21.33 -6.98 -7.32
N VAL A 55 21.15 -5.71 -7.62
CA VAL A 55 19.87 -5.14 -8.03
C VAL A 55 20.04 -4.56 -9.42
N SER A 56 19.08 -4.80 -10.30
CA SER A 56 19.03 -4.20 -11.63
C SER A 56 17.71 -3.48 -11.83
N TRP A 57 17.75 -2.37 -12.57
CA TRP A 57 16.58 -1.55 -12.90
C TRP A 57 16.75 -0.95 -14.29
N ARG A 58 15.70 -0.31 -14.80
CA ARG A 58 15.76 0.41 -16.07
C ARG A 58 15.79 1.92 -15.81
N ALA A 59 16.61 2.63 -16.56
CA ALA A 59 16.74 4.08 -16.47
C ALA A 59 16.89 4.66 -17.89
N GLY A 60 15.88 5.43 -18.32
CA GLY A 60 15.89 6.04 -19.65
C GLY A 60 15.94 5.03 -20.81
N GLY A 61 15.44 3.82 -20.61
CA GLY A 61 15.44 2.74 -21.58
C GLY A 61 16.64 1.78 -21.48
N ASP A 62 17.69 2.13 -20.74
CA ASP A 62 18.87 1.29 -20.53
C ASP A 62 18.77 0.48 -19.23
N ASP A 63 19.40 -0.70 -19.21
CA ASP A 63 19.51 -1.53 -18.01
C ASP A 63 20.71 -1.07 -17.16
N ALA A 64 20.45 -0.76 -15.90
CA ALA A 64 21.44 -0.44 -14.89
C ALA A 64 21.48 -1.52 -13.81
N SER A 65 22.61 -1.68 -13.14
CA SER A 65 22.73 -2.60 -12.02
C SER A 65 23.87 -2.21 -11.06
N CYS A 66 23.67 -2.51 -9.78
CA CYS A 66 24.70 -2.33 -8.76
C CYS A 66 24.60 -3.43 -7.70
N SER A 67 25.51 -3.43 -6.74
CA SER A 67 25.38 -4.23 -5.53
C SER A 67 24.29 -3.63 -4.61
N VAL A 68 23.68 -4.46 -3.73
CA VAL A 68 22.73 -3.93 -2.72
C VAL A 68 23.40 -2.87 -1.83
N HIS A 69 24.72 -3.01 -1.59
CA HIS A 69 25.50 -2.07 -0.79
C HIS A 69 25.46 -0.64 -1.36
N ASP A 70 25.47 -0.50 -2.68
CA ASP A 70 25.57 0.77 -3.38
C ASP A 70 24.20 1.34 -3.76
N LEU A 71 23.13 0.52 -3.67
CA LEU A 71 21.79 0.84 -4.16
C LEU A 71 21.19 2.15 -3.61
N VAL A 72 21.52 2.49 -2.36
CA VAL A 72 21.01 3.72 -1.72
C VAL A 72 21.51 5.00 -2.42
N GLN A 73 22.60 4.92 -3.17
CA GLN A 73 23.20 6.05 -3.91
C GLN A 73 22.66 6.17 -5.34
N GLU A 74 21.91 5.16 -5.79
CA GLU A 74 21.42 5.08 -7.16
C GLU A 74 20.00 5.68 -7.31
N PRO A 75 19.68 6.28 -8.47
CA PRO A 75 18.40 6.97 -8.70
C PRO A 75 17.24 6.01 -9.00
N VAL A 76 17.13 4.90 -8.25
CA VAL A 76 16.11 3.86 -8.48
C VAL A 76 14.68 4.38 -8.26
N LEU A 77 14.51 5.45 -7.49
CA LEU A 77 13.20 6.08 -7.27
C LEU A 77 12.62 6.71 -8.55
N THR A 78 13.43 6.86 -9.58
CA THR A 78 13.04 7.38 -10.90
C THR A 78 13.17 6.34 -12.01
N SER A 79 13.22 5.04 -11.63
CA SER A 79 13.35 3.96 -12.61
C SER A 79 12.12 3.81 -13.50
N ASP A 80 12.35 3.29 -14.70
CA ASP A 80 11.29 2.83 -15.57
C ASP A 80 10.80 1.44 -15.13
N PRO A 81 9.54 1.06 -15.38
CA PRO A 81 9.07 -0.29 -15.13
C PRO A 81 9.94 -1.34 -15.82
N MET A 82 10.33 -2.40 -15.09
CA MET A 82 11.15 -3.50 -15.63
C MET A 82 10.48 -4.24 -16.80
N ARG A 83 9.17 -4.18 -16.88
CA ARG A 83 8.36 -4.78 -17.95
C ARG A 83 7.37 -3.78 -18.49
N HIS A 84 7.22 -3.78 -19.83
CA HIS A 84 6.10 -3.12 -20.47
C HIS A 84 4.90 -4.07 -20.47
N PHE A 85 3.72 -3.56 -20.15
CA PHE A 85 2.49 -4.36 -20.21
C PHE A 85 2.21 -4.75 -21.64
N THR A 86 2.25 -6.07 -21.92
CA THR A 86 1.86 -6.61 -23.22
C THR A 86 0.47 -7.24 -23.10
N TRP A 87 -0.47 -6.72 -23.87
CA TRP A 87 -1.81 -7.31 -23.98
C TRP A 87 -1.74 -8.58 -24.84
N ARG A 88 -1.96 -9.74 -24.20
CA ARG A 88 -2.10 -11.00 -24.92
C ARG A 88 -3.55 -11.47 -24.81
N ARG A 89 -4.10 -11.99 -25.93
CA ARG A 89 -5.51 -12.39 -26.04
C ARG A 89 -5.91 -13.48 -25.02
N ASP A 90 -4.95 -14.30 -24.60
CA ASP A 90 -5.15 -15.47 -23.75
C ASP A 90 -4.74 -15.23 -22.28
N GLN A 91 -4.45 -14.00 -21.89
CA GLN A 91 -4.09 -13.69 -20.50
C GLN A 91 -5.31 -13.81 -19.58
N ARG A 92 -5.19 -14.62 -18.50
CA ARG A 92 -6.19 -14.73 -17.44
C ARG A 92 -6.36 -13.43 -16.66
N HIS A 93 -5.31 -12.63 -16.56
CA HIS A 93 -5.30 -11.32 -15.93
C HIS A 93 -4.93 -10.27 -16.97
N ARG A 94 -5.77 -9.28 -17.11
CA ARG A 94 -5.51 -8.15 -18.04
C ARG A 94 -4.76 -7.08 -17.26
N PRO A 95 -3.52 -6.74 -17.64
CA PRO A 95 -2.85 -5.60 -17.07
C PRO A 95 -3.66 -4.33 -17.37
N GLY A 96 -3.68 -3.42 -16.41
CA GLY A 96 -4.43 -2.19 -16.48
C GLY A 96 -3.62 -1.00 -16.02
N LEU A 97 -4.18 0.19 -16.25
CA LEU A 97 -3.65 1.43 -15.72
C LEU A 97 -4.62 1.97 -14.68
N GLN A 98 -4.14 2.16 -13.46
CA GLN A 98 -4.88 2.80 -12.37
C GLN A 98 -4.47 4.27 -12.28
N PHE A 99 -5.44 5.18 -12.44
CA PHE A 99 -5.19 6.60 -12.20
C PHE A 99 -5.18 6.87 -10.70
N LEU A 100 -4.11 7.47 -10.19
CA LEU A 100 -4.01 7.94 -8.82
C LEU A 100 -4.22 9.45 -8.78
N THR A 101 -5.09 9.91 -7.90
CA THR A 101 -5.36 11.34 -7.69
C THR A 101 -4.20 12.05 -7.00
N SER A 102 -3.49 11.34 -6.14
CA SER A 102 -2.32 11.83 -5.39
C SER A 102 -1.15 12.20 -6.31
N THR A 103 -0.89 11.42 -7.36
CA THR A 103 0.21 11.64 -8.30
C THR A 103 -0.24 12.32 -9.60
N ALA A 104 -1.57 12.44 -9.84
CA ALA A 104 -2.20 12.89 -11.09
C ALA A 104 -1.71 12.09 -12.33
N ARG A 105 -1.32 10.82 -12.16
CA ARG A 105 -0.78 9.95 -13.22
C ARG A 105 -1.42 8.57 -13.21
N HIS A 106 -1.22 7.85 -14.32
CA HIS A 106 -1.57 6.44 -14.44
C HIS A 106 -0.39 5.57 -14.03
N HIS A 107 -0.67 4.57 -13.21
CA HIS A 107 0.30 3.57 -12.77
C HIS A 107 -0.15 2.17 -13.22
N GLY A 108 0.82 1.33 -13.57
CA GLY A 108 0.55 -0.01 -14.07
C GLY A 108 0.15 -0.99 -12.96
N ALA A 109 -0.79 -1.89 -13.27
CA ALA A 109 -1.15 -3.03 -12.45
C ALA A 109 -1.29 -4.26 -13.34
N GLU A 110 -0.60 -5.35 -13.02
CA GLU A 110 -0.69 -6.62 -13.77
C GLU A 110 -1.87 -7.48 -13.29
N SER A 111 -2.42 -7.17 -12.12
CA SER A 111 -3.53 -7.90 -11.51
C SER A 111 -4.56 -6.96 -10.89
N VAL A 112 -5.74 -7.52 -10.58
CA VAL A 112 -6.79 -6.81 -9.84
C VAL A 112 -6.31 -6.45 -8.43
N GLU A 113 -5.56 -7.36 -7.77
CA GLU A 113 -5.05 -7.11 -6.42
C GLU A 113 -4.02 -5.97 -6.41
N GLU A 114 -3.16 -5.89 -7.41
CA GLU A 114 -2.24 -4.76 -7.58
C GLU A 114 -2.99 -3.44 -7.79
N SER A 115 -4.05 -3.43 -8.62
CA SER A 115 -4.90 -2.24 -8.80
C SER A 115 -5.56 -1.80 -7.49
N ARG A 116 -5.96 -2.75 -6.63
CA ARG A 116 -6.52 -2.48 -5.31
C ARG A 116 -5.49 -1.89 -4.35
N VAL A 117 -4.24 -2.38 -4.38
CA VAL A 117 -3.15 -1.80 -3.59
C VAL A 117 -2.84 -0.37 -4.02
N LEU A 118 -2.82 -0.09 -5.33
CA LEU A 118 -2.70 1.28 -5.83
C LEU A 118 -3.83 2.18 -5.32
N LEU A 119 -5.05 1.65 -5.22
CA LEU A 119 -6.19 2.39 -4.66
C LEU A 119 -5.99 2.70 -3.17
N ALA A 120 -5.44 1.75 -2.39
CA ALA A 120 -5.10 1.97 -0.98
C ALA A 120 -4.02 3.04 -0.81
N LEU A 121 -3.00 3.00 -1.65
CA LEU A 121 -1.94 4.01 -1.68
C LEU A 121 -2.49 5.40 -2.01
N ASP A 122 -3.38 5.51 -3.02
CA ASP A 122 -4.03 6.78 -3.38
C ASP A 122 -4.91 7.32 -2.23
N PHE A 123 -5.63 6.42 -1.56
CA PHE A 123 -6.48 6.78 -0.41
C PHE A 123 -5.68 7.29 0.79
N ALA A 124 -4.49 6.74 1.07
CA ALA A 124 -3.64 7.17 2.17
C ALA A 124 -3.25 8.66 2.08
N GLY A 125 -3.22 9.21 0.86
CA GLY A 125 -3.08 10.65 0.60
C GLY A 125 -1.67 11.21 0.86
N ASP A 126 -0.69 10.37 1.21
CA ASP A 126 0.69 10.75 1.46
C ASP A 126 1.68 10.30 0.36
N VAL A 127 1.17 9.62 -0.67
CA VAL A 127 1.96 9.16 -1.81
C VAL A 127 2.43 10.33 -2.67
N VAL A 128 3.72 10.35 -2.96
CA VAL A 128 4.39 11.30 -3.84
C VAL A 128 4.57 10.70 -5.22
N ASP A 129 5.01 9.45 -5.27
CA ASP A 129 5.18 8.69 -6.52
C ASP A 129 5.10 7.18 -6.29
N VAL A 130 4.79 6.45 -7.36
CA VAL A 130 4.77 4.97 -7.39
C VAL A 130 5.39 4.49 -8.68
N VAL A 131 6.37 3.60 -8.58
CA VAL A 131 6.95 2.88 -9.71
C VAL A 131 6.50 1.42 -9.66
N SER A 132 5.86 0.96 -10.73
CA SER A 132 5.49 -0.46 -10.90
C SER A 132 6.71 -1.25 -11.32
N GLN A 133 6.94 -2.41 -10.70
CA GLN A 133 8.08 -3.28 -11.01
C GLN A 133 9.41 -2.53 -11.10
N PRO A 134 9.81 -1.84 -10.01
CA PRO A 134 10.86 -0.83 -10.04
C PRO A 134 12.25 -1.41 -10.31
N LEU A 135 12.47 -2.65 -9.85
CA LEU A 135 13.79 -3.26 -9.83
C LEU A 135 13.70 -4.79 -9.74
N LYS A 136 14.75 -5.48 -10.11
CA LYS A 136 14.93 -6.92 -9.97
C LYS A 136 16.07 -7.21 -8.99
N ILE A 137 15.77 -7.90 -7.92
CA ILE A 137 16.74 -8.36 -6.91
C ILE A 137 17.26 -9.73 -7.32
N SER A 138 18.58 -9.87 -7.44
CA SER A 138 19.27 -11.16 -7.63
C SER A 138 19.97 -11.54 -6.33
N PHE A 139 19.50 -12.59 -5.69
CA PHE A 139 19.93 -13.00 -4.35
C PHE A 139 20.35 -14.47 -4.28
N ALA A 140 21.08 -14.84 -3.25
CA ALA A 140 21.50 -16.20 -2.99
C ALA A 140 20.68 -16.80 -1.85
N THR A 141 20.28 -18.06 -2.02
CA THR A 141 19.77 -18.92 -0.95
C THR A 141 20.86 -19.93 -0.59
N CYS A 142 20.64 -20.73 0.47
CA CYS A 142 21.56 -21.78 0.89
C CYS A 142 21.84 -22.84 -0.20
N GLY A 143 21.04 -22.89 -1.27
CA GLY A 143 21.17 -23.91 -2.33
C GLY A 143 21.34 -23.39 -3.75
N LYS A 144 20.91 -22.17 -4.04
CA LYS A 144 20.90 -21.63 -5.41
C LYS A 144 20.76 -20.11 -5.48
N ARG A 145 21.09 -19.56 -6.64
CA ARG A 145 20.76 -18.16 -6.97
C ARG A 145 19.32 -18.05 -7.44
N ARG A 146 18.68 -16.98 -7.04
CA ARG A 146 17.30 -16.64 -7.40
C ARG A 146 17.18 -15.16 -7.77
N ALA A 147 16.07 -14.83 -8.40
CA ALA A 147 15.71 -13.44 -8.67
C ALA A 147 14.25 -13.19 -8.33
N HIS A 148 13.96 -11.96 -7.90
CA HIS A 148 12.64 -11.48 -7.57
C HIS A 148 12.47 -10.05 -8.04
N THR A 149 11.27 -9.70 -8.50
CA THR A 149 10.90 -8.34 -8.89
C THR A 149 9.70 -7.95 -8.04
N PRO A 150 9.87 -7.07 -7.05
CA PRO A 150 8.76 -6.52 -6.28
C PRO A 150 7.78 -5.76 -7.17
N ASP A 151 6.51 -5.72 -6.77
CA ASP A 151 5.46 -5.14 -7.59
C ASP A 151 5.50 -3.62 -7.62
N TYR A 152 5.82 -2.98 -6.47
CA TYR A 152 5.85 -1.52 -6.36
C TYR A 152 7.00 -0.99 -5.53
N LEU A 153 7.49 0.20 -5.92
CA LEU A 153 8.25 1.10 -5.07
C LEU A 153 7.42 2.37 -4.91
N ALA A 154 6.92 2.61 -3.69
CA ALA A 154 6.10 3.77 -3.38
C ALA A 154 6.89 4.78 -2.56
N VAL A 155 7.01 6.00 -3.08
CA VAL A 155 7.57 7.14 -2.36
C VAL A 155 6.44 7.86 -1.65
N THR A 156 6.50 7.94 -0.34
CA THR A 156 5.53 8.65 0.48
C THR A 156 6.20 9.79 1.24
N ARG A 157 5.41 10.71 1.81
CA ARG A 157 5.96 11.76 2.68
C ARG A 157 6.61 11.21 3.95
N ARG A 158 6.35 9.94 4.29
CA ARG A 158 6.86 9.25 5.50
C ARG A 158 7.99 8.27 5.20
N GLY A 159 8.46 8.19 3.95
CA GLY A 159 9.54 7.31 3.53
C GLY A 159 9.20 6.48 2.30
N VAL A 160 10.11 5.59 1.96
CA VAL A 160 10.01 4.72 0.78
C VAL A 160 9.56 3.33 1.19
N TRP A 161 8.65 2.76 0.41
CA TRP A 161 8.13 1.42 0.57
C TRP A 161 8.43 0.55 -0.65
N LEU A 162 9.02 -0.60 -0.42
CA LEU A 162 9.06 -1.69 -1.39
C LEU A 162 7.89 -2.63 -1.08
N ILE A 163 7.06 -2.97 -2.07
CA ILE A 163 5.78 -3.65 -1.84
C ILE A 163 5.65 -4.83 -2.79
N ASP A 164 5.29 -5.98 -2.22
CA ASP A 164 4.81 -7.14 -2.96
C ASP A 164 3.30 -7.32 -2.77
N VAL A 165 2.63 -7.81 -3.82
CA VAL A 165 1.20 -8.07 -3.82
C VAL A 165 0.95 -9.54 -4.13
N ARG A 166 0.60 -10.32 -3.10
CA ARG A 166 0.37 -11.75 -3.28
C ARG A 166 -0.77 -12.24 -2.38
N PRO A 167 -1.93 -12.61 -2.93
CA PRO A 167 -3.02 -13.17 -2.13
C PRO A 167 -2.54 -14.31 -1.23
N GLU A 168 -2.87 -14.24 0.07
CA GLU A 168 -2.39 -15.17 1.10
C GLU A 168 -2.52 -16.65 0.71
N PRO A 169 -3.66 -17.13 0.12
CA PRO A 169 -3.79 -18.52 -0.29
C PRO A 169 -2.86 -18.98 -1.41
N LEU A 170 -2.23 -18.02 -2.10
CA LEU A 170 -1.32 -18.28 -3.22
C LEU A 170 0.16 -18.20 -2.82
N ILE A 171 0.47 -17.84 -1.58
CA ILE A 171 1.84 -17.73 -1.07
C ILE A 171 2.45 -19.13 -0.95
N LYS A 172 3.56 -19.34 -1.64
CA LYS A 172 4.37 -20.57 -1.61
C LYS A 172 5.63 -20.35 -0.79
N GLU A 173 6.33 -21.41 -0.44
CA GLU A 173 7.63 -21.32 0.25
C GLU A 173 8.65 -20.50 -0.56
N SER A 174 8.64 -20.68 -1.87
CA SER A 174 9.47 -19.86 -2.75
C SER A 174 9.14 -18.36 -2.70
N ASP A 175 7.89 -17.98 -2.48
CA ASP A 175 7.51 -16.58 -2.35
C ASP A 175 8.01 -16.03 -1.00
N ARG A 176 7.99 -16.82 0.08
CA ARG A 176 8.51 -16.44 1.41
C ARG A 176 10.00 -16.08 1.36
N GLU A 177 10.83 -16.92 0.67
CA GLU A 177 12.25 -16.58 0.45
C GLU A 177 12.42 -15.27 -0.34
N SER A 178 11.58 -15.04 -1.34
CA SER A 178 11.61 -13.82 -2.16
C SER A 178 11.22 -12.57 -1.33
N PHE A 179 10.19 -12.70 -0.49
CA PHE A 179 9.75 -11.63 0.41
C PHE A 179 10.82 -11.30 1.45
N ALA A 180 11.42 -12.32 2.06
CA ALA A 180 12.52 -12.12 2.99
C ALA A 180 13.73 -11.43 2.32
N ALA A 181 14.07 -11.81 1.09
CA ALA A 181 15.15 -11.17 0.33
C ALA A 181 14.82 -9.69 0.02
N ALA A 182 13.59 -9.39 -0.37
CA ALA A 182 13.15 -8.00 -0.61
C ALA A 182 13.15 -7.17 0.68
N ALA A 183 12.75 -7.77 1.80
CA ALA A 183 12.80 -7.13 3.12
C ALA A 183 14.25 -6.78 3.54
N GLU A 184 15.20 -7.70 3.37
CA GLU A 184 16.63 -7.44 3.67
C GLU A 184 17.19 -6.31 2.79
N VAL A 185 16.85 -6.29 1.49
CA VAL A 185 17.27 -5.20 0.59
C VAL A 185 16.65 -3.87 1.02
N ALA A 186 15.36 -3.86 1.34
CA ALA A 186 14.68 -2.64 1.80
C ALA A 186 15.35 -2.09 3.08
N VAL A 187 15.61 -2.95 4.07
CA VAL A 187 16.30 -2.55 5.31
C VAL A 187 17.69 -2.00 5.03
N ALA A 188 18.45 -2.64 4.13
CA ALA A 188 19.80 -2.17 3.76
C ALA A 188 19.77 -0.77 3.11
N CYS A 189 18.67 -0.41 2.43
CA CYS A 189 18.48 0.90 1.80
C CYS A 189 17.78 1.92 2.71
N GLY A 190 17.42 1.57 3.94
CA GLY A 190 16.61 2.42 4.82
C GLY A 190 15.15 2.57 4.36
N TRP A 191 14.67 1.66 3.52
CA TRP A 191 13.28 1.58 3.07
C TRP A 191 12.46 0.67 3.99
N ARG A 192 11.15 0.77 3.88
CA ARG A 192 10.21 -0.16 4.49
C ARG A 192 9.81 -1.23 3.47
N TYR A 193 9.38 -2.38 3.97
CA TYR A 193 8.88 -3.46 3.13
C TYR A 193 7.55 -3.98 3.66
N ALA A 194 6.64 -4.34 2.75
CA ALA A 194 5.39 -4.98 3.10
C ALA A 194 4.92 -5.92 1.98
N VAL A 195 4.16 -6.96 2.39
CA VAL A 195 3.43 -7.84 1.47
C VAL A 195 1.93 -7.59 1.67
N ALA A 196 1.26 -7.09 0.64
CA ALA A 196 -0.19 -6.94 0.62
C ALA A 196 -0.83 -8.30 0.26
N ALA A 197 -1.04 -9.15 1.28
CA ALA A 197 -1.51 -10.52 1.10
C ALA A 197 -2.99 -10.70 1.43
N ARG A 198 -3.47 -10.06 2.48
CA ARG A 198 -4.83 -10.17 2.95
C ARG A 198 -5.34 -8.82 3.46
N TRP A 199 -6.47 -8.40 2.91
CA TRP A 199 -7.20 -7.24 3.42
C TRP A 199 -7.77 -7.54 4.81
N ARG A 200 -7.81 -6.52 5.66
CA ARG A 200 -8.67 -6.60 6.85
C ARG A 200 -10.12 -6.74 6.39
N GLU A 201 -10.91 -7.47 7.16
CA GLU A 201 -12.33 -7.63 6.89
C GLU A 201 -12.99 -6.25 6.77
N HIS A 202 -13.86 -6.08 5.77
CA HIS A 202 -14.55 -4.83 5.43
C HIS A 202 -13.68 -3.68 4.88
N ALA A 203 -12.35 -3.65 5.09
CA ALA A 203 -11.51 -2.53 4.70
C ALA A 203 -11.59 -2.23 3.20
N PHE A 204 -11.47 -3.27 2.35
CA PHE A 204 -11.56 -3.06 0.90
C PHE A 204 -12.96 -2.62 0.45
N ALA A 205 -14.03 -3.20 1.01
CA ALA A 205 -15.41 -2.82 0.63
C ALA A 205 -15.70 -1.36 1.00
N GLY A 206 -15.24 -0.91 2.18
CA GLY A 206 -15.34 0.49 2.59
C GLY A 206 -14.54 1.42 1.68
N LEU A 207 -13.29 1.04 1.36
CA LEU A 207 -12.43 1.78 0.45
C LEU A 207 -13.04 1.91 -0.96
N ASP A 208 -13.55 0.82 -1.53
CA ASP A 208 -14.16 0.80 -2.86
C ASP A 208 -15.42 1.68 -2.93
N ALA A 209 -16.26 1.63 -1.90
CA ALA A 209 -17.42 2.51 -1.78
C ALA A 209 -17.01 3.99 -1.80
N MET A 210 -16.01 4.40 -1.01
CA MET A 210 -15.48 5.76 -0.97
C MET A 210 -14.83 6.14 -2.30
N ALA A 211 -14.09 5.23 -2.93
CA ALA A 211 -13.40 5.44 -4.20
C ALA A 211 -14.34 5.77 -5.35
N SER A 212 -15.61 5.34 -5.28
CA SER A 212 -16.67 5.73 -6.23
C SER A 212 -16.83 7.25 -6.34
N ARG A 213 -16.38 8.00 -5.33
CA ARG A 213 -16.46 9.46 -5.22
C ARG A 213 -15.10 10.13 -5.02
N ARG A 214 -14.00 9.45 -5.39
CA ARG A 214 -12.63 9.95 -5.19
C ARG A 214 -12.30 11.23 -5.96
N ARG A 215 -12.92 11.44 -7.14
CA ARG A 215 -12.72 12.66 -7.92
C ARG A 215 -13.57 13.79 -7.36
N LEU A 216 -12.93 14.95 -7.17
CA LEU A 216 -13.65 16.16 -6.74
C LEU A 216 -14.80 16.45 -7.73
N ARG A 217 -15.98 16.65 -7.16
CA ARG A 217 -17.18 17.03 -7.93
C ARG A 217 -17.72 18.35 -7.41
N PRO A 218 -18.43 19.12 -8.23
CA PRO A 218 -19.14 20.32 -7.77
C PRO A 218 -20.06 19.98 -6.60
N ASP A 219 -20.26 20.93 -5.71
CA ASP A 219 -21.25 20.90 -4.62
C ASP A 219 -22.34 21.93 -4.85
N PRO A 220 -23.24 21.71 -5.85
CA PRO A 220 -24.21 22.70 -6.28
C PRO A 220 -25.27 23.02 -5.21
N LEU A 221 -25.43 22.15 -4.21
CA LEU A 221 -26.38 22.35 -3.12
C LEU A 221 -25.70 22.86 -1.84
N GLY A 222 -24.38 23.09 -1.84
CA GLY A 222 -23.63 23.56 -0.66
C GLY A 222 -23.68 22.60 0.53
N LEU A 223 -23.78 21.29 0.29
CA LEU A 223 -23.98 20.31 1.36
C LEU A 223 -22.70 19.99 2.14
N ARG A 224 -21.50 20.13 1.55
CA ARG A 224 -20.25 19.77 2.23
C ARG A 224 -20.03 20.54 3.52
N PRO A 225 -20.14 21.89 3.58
CA PRO A 225 -19.98 22.62 4.83
C PRO A 225 -21.00 22.19 5.89
N VAL A 226 -22.25 21.93 5.47
CA VAL A 226 -23.31 21.45 6.37
C VAL A 226 -22.97 20.08 6.93
N LEU A 227 -22.57 19.13 6.09
CA LEU A 227 -22.20 17.78 6.51
C LEU A 227 -20.99 17.77 7.44
N LEU A 228 -19.99 18.63 7.18
CA LEU A 228 -18.81 18.77 8.05
C LEU A 228 -19.21 19.34 9.43
N ALA A 229 -20.07 20.36 9.47
CA ALA A 229 -20.54 20.93 10.72
C ALA A 229 -21.39 19.92 11.53
N GLU A 230 -22.26 19.17 10.85
CA GLU A 230 -23.12 18.17 11.46
C GLU A 230 -22.35 16.90 11.91
N ALA A 231 -21.19 16.63 11.33
CA ALA A 231 -20.31 15.50 11.74
C ALA A 231 -19.62 15.75 13.09
N VAL A 232 -19.58 16.99 13.57
CA VAL A 232 -19.02 17.32 14.88
C VAL A 232 -19.79 16.55 15.97
N GLY A 233 -19.07 15.83 16.83
CA GLY A 233 -19.67 14.97 17.86
C GLY A 233 -19.97 13.54 17.40
N GLY A 234 -19.75 13.18 16.14
CA GLY A 234 -19.78 11.81 15.67
C GLY A 234 -21.18 11.26 15.45
N ARG A 235 -21.87 11.72 14.44
CA ARG A 235 -23.19 11.22 14.02
C ARG A 235 -23.09 10.02 13.10
N ARG A 236 -24.19 9.29 12.93
CA ARG A 236 -24.28 8.16 11.99
C ARG A 236 -24.35 8.63 10.55
N PHE A 237 -23.79 7.86 9.63
CA PHE A 237 -23.75 8.16 8.19
C PHE A 237 -25.15 8.43 7.61
N GLY A 238 -26.13 7.55 7.93
CA GLY A 238 -27.53 7.72 7.47
C GLY A 238 -28.20 8.96 8.08
N GLU A 239 -27.95 9.27 9.36
CA GLU A 239 -28.49 10.45 10.04
C GLU A 239 -27.95 11.74 9.42
N LEU A 240 -26.65 11.78 9.09
CA LEU A 240 -26.05 12.93 8.40
C LEU A 240 -26.67 13.13 7.01
N ALA A 241 -26.87 12.04 6.27
CA ALA A 241 -27.47 12.13 4.94
C ALA A 241 -28.93 12.60 5.00
N ALA A 242 -29.70 12.07 5.95
CA ALA A 242 -31.12 12.41 6.11
C ALA A 242 -31.36 13.82 6.67
N ALA A 243 -30.38 14.40 7.38
CA ALA A 243 -30.47 15.76 7.91
C ALA A 243 -30.45 16.85 6.80
N THR A 244 -30.09 16.48 5.58
CA THR A 244 -30.11 17.39 4.43
C THR A 244 -31.40 17.23 3.63
N GLY A 245 -31.84 18.28 2.94
CA GLY A 245 -33.02 18.19 2.09
C GLY A 245 -32.90 17.31 0.84
N CYS A 246 -31.70 16.71 0.61
CA CYS A 246 -31.43 15.88 -0.55
C CYS A 246 -30.48 14.71 -0.20
N GLU A 247 -31.02 13.66 0.41
CA GLU A 247 -30.28 12.52 0.92
C GLU A 247 -29.37 11.84 -0.13
N PRO A 248 -29.78 11.56 -1.38
CA PRO A 248 -28.90 10.90 -2.35
C PRO A 248 -27.66 11.73 -2.68
N VAL A 249 -27.78 13.06 -2.74
CA VAL A 249 -26.65 13.96 -2.98
C VAL A 249 -25.76 14.02 -1.74
N ALA A 250 -26.36 14.09 -0.54
CA ALA A 250 -25.63 14.09 0.73
C ALA A 250 -24.78 12.81 0.90
N ARG A 251 -25.33 11.63 0.57
CA ARG A 251 -24.59 10.35 0.57
C ARG A 251 -23.38 10.40 -0.35
N ALA A 252 -23.54 10.94 -1.55
CA ALA A 252 -22.44 11.09 -2.50
C ALA A 252 -21.36 12.06 -2.00
N GLN A 253 -21.77 13.17 -1.36
CA GLN A 253 -20.83 14.13 -0.75
C GLN A 253 -20.14 13.53 0.48
N LEU A 254 -20.83 12.78 1.33
CA LEU A 254 -20.23 12.07 2.47
C LEU A 254 -19.16 11.08 2.02
N LEU A 255 -19.40 10.26 0.98
CA LEU A 255 -18.38 9.37 0.42
C LEU A 255 -17.16 10.14 -0.10
N HIS A 256 -17.36 11.31 -0.69
CA HIS A 256 -16.27 12.19 -1.10
C HIS A 256 -15.50 12.76 0.10
N LEU A 257 -16.20 13.21 1.15
CA LEU A 257 -15.58 13.70 2.38
C LEU A 257 -14.79 12.61 3.11
N LEU A 258 -15.29 11.37 3.09
CA LEU A 258 -14.57 10.19 3.60
C LEU A 258 -13.31 9.90 2.78
N TRP A 259 -13.42 9.88 1.44
CA TRP A 259 -12.27 9.67 0.57
C TRP A 259 -11.20 10.76 0.75
N SER A 260 -11.61 12.01 0.81
CA SER A 260 -10.72 13.16 1.02
C SER A 260 -10.26 13.31 2.48
N ARG A 261 -10.61 12.34 3.35
CA ARG A 261 -10.19 12.25 4.75
C ARG A 261 -10.57 13.46 5.61
N GLN A 262 -11.57 14.23 5.20
CA GLN A 262 -12.10 15.35 5.97
C GLN A 262 -13.01 14.87 7.11
N VAL A 263 -13.61 13.70 6.94
CA VAL A 263 -14.27 12.91 7.99
C VAL A 263 -13.80 11.47 7.90
N GLY A 264 -14.03 10.68 8.94
CA GLY A 264 -13.63 9.27 8.98
C GLY A 264 -14.70 8.35 9.51
N VAL A 265 -14.60 7.09 9.10
CA VAL A 265 -15.36 5.96 9.64
C VAL A 265 -14.40 4.87 10.07
N ASP A 266 -14.84 3.97 10.94
CA ASP A 266 -14.08 2.78 11.29
C ASP A 266 -14.21 1.74 10.16
N LEU A 267 -13.08 1.38 9.54
CA LEU A 267 -12.97 0.38 8.47
C LEU A 267 -12.85 -1.05 9.01
N ALA A 268 -12.79 -1.25 10.33
CA ALA A 268 -12.89 -2.57 10.93
C ALA A 268 -14.32 -3.13 10.83
N GLY A 269 -15.32 -2.28 10.56
CA GLY A 269 -16.70 -2.66 10.30
C GLY A 269 -17.18 -2.27 8.89
N PRO A 270 -18.33 -2.83 8.44
CA PRO A 270 -18.89 -2.48 7.14
C PRO A 270 -19.39 -1.04 7.12
N LEU A 271 -19.15 -0.33 6.01
CA LEU A 271 -19.71 1.01 5.80
C LEU A 271 -21.23 0.93 5.53
N GLN A 272 -22.00 1.44 6.48
CA GLN A 272 -23.47 1.36 6.51
C GLN A 272 -24.07 2.64 7.11
N ASP A 273 -25.39 2.78 7.06
CA ASP A 273 -26.12 3.92 7.65
C ASP A 273 -25.85 4.10 9.15
N ARG A 274 -25.61 3.02 9.87
CA ARG A 274 -25.24 3.02 11.30
C ARG A 274 -23.76 3.35 11.58
N SER A 275 -22.89 3.39 10.56
CA SER A 275 -21.48 3.70 10.73
C SER A 275 -21.31 5.11 11.29
N ARG A 276 -20.53 5.22 12.37
CA ARG A 276 -20.23 6.49 13.01
C ARG A 276 -19.23 7.27 12.17
N VAL A 277 -19.59 8.51 11.83
CA VAL A 277 -18.73 9.43 11.08
C VAL A 277 -18.11 10.40 12.09
N MET A 278 -16.80 10.50 12.09
CA MET A 278 -16.03 11.38 12.97
C MET A 278 -15.37 12.49 12.15
N PRO A 279 -15.31 13.73 12.65
CA PRO A 279 -14.54 14.77 11.99
C PRO A 279 -13.05 14.41 12.01
N ALA A 280 -12.31 14.76 10.96
CA ALA A 280 -10.85 14.77 11.03
C ALA A 280 -10.47 15.85 12.06
N GLY A 281 -9.78 15.46 13.13
CA GLY A 281 -9.26 16.41 14.11
C GLY A 281 -8.29 17.38 13.43
N GLU A 282 -8.03 18.55 14.04
CA GLU A 282 -7.14 19.60 13.50
C GLU A 282 -5.66 19.18 13.33
N ALA A 283 -5.30 17.96 13.70
CA ALA A 283 -3.94 17.42 13.66
C ALA A 283 -3.53 16.84 12.31
N GLY A 284 -3.94 17.45 11.19
CA GLY A 284 -3.64 16.92 9.85
C GLY A 284 -3.63 17.97 8.74
N ARG A 285 -3.15 19.18 9.02
CA ARG A 285 -2.80 20.15 7.96
C ARG A 285 -1.31 20.20 7.73
#